data_17378e02d1a88f0f179fe52b1884a3e3
#
_entry.id   17378e02d1a88f0f179fe52b1884a3e3
#
_cell.length_a   1.000
_cell.length_b   1.000
_cell.length_c   1.000
_cell.angle_alpha   90.00
_cell.angle_beta   90.00
_cell.angle_gamma   90.00
#
_symmetry.space_group_name_H-M   'P 1'
#
loop_
_entity.id
_entity.type
_entity.pdbx_description
1 polymer ?
#
loop_
_entity_poly.entity_id
_entity_poly.type
_entity_poly.pdbx_seq_one_letter_code
_entity_poly.pdbx_strand_id
1 'polypeptide(L)'
;MAELLVTGIGTLALIAWLSTLVHALLLLPHRRDDVSLGALFFSGWRFYVRDTWKPEGHTIHRRFLGSAGAFFALVLAGILTGVICAT
;
A
#
# COMPACT_ATOMS: atom_id res chain seq x y z
N MET A 1 12.61 -11.13 -22.90
CA MET A 1 12.90 -11.43 -21.48
C MET A 1 12.56 -10.26 -20.56
N ALA A 2 13.06 -9.03 -20.82
CA ALA A 2 12.78 -7.84 -20.03
C ALA A 2 11.29 -7.51 -19.99
N GLU A 3 10.59 -7.68 -21.09
CA GLU A 3 9.14 -7.43 -21.17
C GLU A 3 8.36 -8.36 -20.25
N LEU A 4 8.74 -9.63 -20.15
CA LEU A 4 8.12 -10.59 -19.25
C LEU A 4 8.38 -10.22 -17.79
N LEU A 5 9.60 -9.76 -17.47
CA LEU A 5 9.93 -9.32 -16.13
C LEU A 5 9.11 -8.09 -15.74
N VAL A 6 9.04 -7.09 -16.60
CA VAL A 6 8.30 -5.86 -16.34
C VAL A 6 6.81 -6.17 -16.21
N THR A 7 6.26 -7.01 -17.08
CA THR A 7 4.85 -7.42 -17.01
C THR A 7 4.56 -8.17 -15.71
N GLY A 8 5.44 -9.11 -15.32
CA GLY A 8 5.29 -9.84 -14.06
C GLY A 8 5.35 -8.95 -12.84
N ILE A 9 6.33 -8.05 -12.79
CA ILE A 9 6.48 -7.09 -11.70
C ILE A 9 5.25 -6.17 -11.64
N GLY A 10 4.80 -5.67 -12.78
CA GLY A 10 3.63 -4.82 -12.86
C GLY A 10 2.36 -5.53 -12.38
N THR A 11 2.19 -6.79 -12.74
CA THR A 11 1.05 -7.59 -12.29
C THR A 11 1.08 -7.78 -10.77
N LEU A 12 2.24 -8.11 -10.21
CA LEU A 12 2.40 -8.25 -8.77
C LEU A 12 2.19 -6.92 -8.05
N ALA A 13 2.67 -5.82 -8.63
CA ALA A 13 2.45 -4.48 -8.08
C ALA A 13 0.96 -4.13 -8.05
N LEU A 14 0.22 -4.49 -9.10
CA LEU A 14 -1.23 -4.25 -9.15
C LEU A 14 -1.94 -5.06 -8.06
N ILE A 15 -1.57 -6.32 -7.88
CA ILE A 15 -2.14 -7.17 -6.82
C ILE A 15 -1.84 -6.56 -5.45
N ALA A 16 -0.61 -6.12 -5.21
CA ALA A 16 -0.22 -5.50 -3.95
C ALA A 16 -0.98 -4.19 -3.73
N TRP A 17 -1.19 -3.40 -4.77
CA TRP A 17 -1.96 -2.17 -4.70
C TRP A 17 -3.42 -2.43 -4.34
N LEU A 18 -4.05 -3.42 -4.99
CA LEU A 18 -5.42 -3.82 -4.67
C LEU A 18 -5.53 -4.33 -3.23
N SER A 19 -4.55 -5.11 -2.77
CA SER A 19 -4.49 -5.58 -1.39
C SER A 19 -4.38 -4.40 -0.42
N THR A 20 -3.54 -3.42 -0.73
CA THR A 20 -3.40 -2.21 0.07
C THR A 20 -4.72 -1.46 0.17
N LEU A 21 -5.41 -1.30 -0.95
CA LEU A 21 -6.70 -0.63 -1.01
C LEU A 21 -7.75 -1.36 -0.18
N VAL A 22 -7.83 -2.68 -0.30
CA VAL A 22 -8.78 -3.49 0.48
C VAL A 22 -8.50 -3.34 1.98
N HIS A 23 -7.24 -3.42 2.40
CA HIS A 23 -6.89 -3.28 3.80
C HIS A 23 -7.15 -1.86 4.31
N ALA A 24 -6.95 -0.84 3.47
CA ALA A 24 -7.30 0.54 3.82
C ALA A 24 -8.80 0.67 4.09
N LEU A 25 -9.63 0.06 3.24
CA LEU A 25 -11.09 0.07 3.43
C LEU A 25 -11.49 -0.70 4.70
N LEU A 26 -10.82 -1.82 4.99
CA LEU A 26 -11.08 -2.59 6.20
C LEU A 26 -10.67 -1.85 7.47
N LEU A 27 -9.71 -0.92 7.37
CA LEU A 27 -9.29 -0.10 8.49
C LEU A 27 -10.29 1.00 8.84
N LEU A 28 -11.08 1.48 7.89
CA LEU A 28 -11.95 2.63 8.11
C LEU A 28 -12.86 2.50 9.35
N PRO A 29 -13.50 1.32 9.62
CA PRO A 29 -14.30 1.17 10.85
C PRO A 29 -13.48 1.18 12.14
N HIS A 30 -12.18 0.95 12.04
CA HIS A 30 -11.28 0.88 13.19
C HIS A 30 -10.56 2.20 13.47
N ARG A 31 -10.94 3.29 12.78
CA ARG A 31 -10.34 4.60 13.04
C ARG A 31 -10.73 5.10 14.43
N ARG A 32 -9.86 5.90 15.03
CA ARG A 32 -10.16 6.51 16.32
C ARG A 32 -11.31 7.49 16.18
N ASP A 33 -12.08 7.67 17.25
CA ASP A 33 -13.28 8.50 17.24
C ASP A 33 -12.99 9.97 16.94
N ASP A 34 -11.77 10.43 17.26
CA ASP A 34 -11.32 11.80 17.01
C ASP A 34 -10.81 12.02 15.57
N VAL A 35 -10.78 10.96 14.74
CA VAL A 35 -10.32 11.04 13.37
C VAL A 35 -11.50 10.95 12.42
N SER A 36 -11.75 12.02 11.68
CA SER A 36 -12.81 12.05 10.67
C SER A 36 -12.35 11.44 9.35
N LEU A 37 -13.31 10.94 8.55
CA LEU A 37 -13.02 10.45 7.21
C LEU A 37 -12.40 11.54 6.34
N GLY A 38 -12.88 12.78 6.44
CA GLY A 38 -12.33 13.89 5.71
C GLY A 38 -10.86 14.13 6.02
N ALA A 39 -10.49 14.07 7.31
CA ALA A 39 -9.10 14.22 7.72
C ALA A 39 -8.22 13.11 7.17
N LEU A 40 -8.72 11.87 7.11
CA LEU A 40 -7.99 10.74 6.54
C LEU A 40 -7.73 10.95 5.04
N PHE A 41 -8.72 11.38 4.29
CA PHE A 41 -8.57 11.59 2.86
C PHE A 41 -7.68 12.79 2.52
N PHE A 42 -7.73 13.86 3.33
CA PHE A 42 -6.86 15.02 3.14
C PHE A 42 -5.42 14.77 3.59
N SER A 43 -5.24 13.93 4.60
CA SER A 43 -3.93 13.60 5.16
C SER A 43 -3.68 12.10 5.01
N GLY A 44 -3.54 11.64 3.77
CA GLY A 44 -3.39 10.21 3.46
C GLY A 44 -2.26 9.53 4.21
N TRP A 45 -1.23 10.28 4.64
CA TRP A 45 -0.13 9.73 5.43
C TRP A 45 -0.60 9.16 6.77
N ARG A 46 -1.76 9.60 7.31
CA ARG A 46 -2.30 9.07 8.56
C ARG A 46 -2.66 7.59 8.48
N PHE A 47 -2.88 7.06 7.27
CA PHE A 47 -3.06 5.63 7.09
C PHE A 47 -1.84 4.83 7.54
N TYR A 48 -0.65 5.42 7.47
CA TYR A 48 0.60 4.78 7.85
C TYR A 48 0.92 4.95 9.32
N VAL A 49 0.21 5.80 10.05
CA VAL A 49 0.45 6.05 11.46
C VAL A 49 -0.41 5.09 12.29
N ARG A 50 0.26 4.27 13.09
CA ARG A 50 -0.40 3.25 13.91
C ARG A 50 -1.42 3.85 14.89
N ASP A 51 -1.09 5.00 15.48
CA ASP A 51 -1.92 5.64 16.49
C ASP A 51 -3.23 6.20 15.96
N THR A 52 -3.38 6.31 14.64
CA THR A 52 -4.65 6.72 14.00
C THR A 52 -5.74 5.68 14.22
N TRP A 53 -5.36 4.42 14.47
CA TRP A 53 -6.27 3.28 14.50
C TRP A 53 -6.44 2.73 15.91
N LYS A 54 -7.64 2.19 16.19
CA LYS A 54 -7.92 1.49 17.45
C LYS A 54 -7.08 0.21 17.54
N PRO A 55 -6.76 -0.25 18.78
CA PRO A 55 -5.96 -1.48 18.95
C PRO A 55 -6.52 -2.70 18.21
N GLU A 56 -7.85 -2.80 18.09
CA GLU A 56 -8.49 -3.91 17.40
C GLU A 56 -8.15 -3.94 15.90
N GLY A 57 -7.79 -2.79 15.33
CA GLY A 57 -7.41 -2.66 13.93
C GLY A 57 -5.92 -2.81 13.67
N HIS A 58 -5.09 -2.98 14.69
CA HIS A 58 -3.63 -2.99 14.51
C HIS A 58 -3.14 -4.17 13.67
N THR A 59 -3.80 -5.33 13.72
CA THR A 59 -3.46 -6.46 12.87
C THR A 59 -3.72 -6.14 11.39
N ILE A 60 -4.86 -5.51 11.10
CA ILE A 60 -5.21 -5.07 9.74
C ILE A 60 -4.23 -3.99 9.28
N HIS A 61 -3.88 -3.06 10.17
CA HIS A 61 -2.92 -1.99 9.87
C HIS A 61 -1.55 -2.57 9.52
N ARG A 62 -1.10 -3.59 10.24
CA ARG A 62 0.16 -4.26 9.93
C ARG A 62 0.13 -4.89 8.54
N ARG A 63 -0.98 -5.54 8.18
CA ARG A 63 -1.16 -6.11 6.84
C ARG A 63 -1.21 -5.03 5.76
N PHE A 64 -1.88 -3.92 6.06
CA PHE A 64 -1.91 -2.75 5.19
C PHE A 64 -0.50 -2.23 4.90
N LEU A 65 0.29 -2.04 5.96
CA LEU A 65 1.68 -1.58 5.80
C LEU A 65 2.52 -2.57 5.01
N GLY A 66 2.34 -3.89 5.23
CA GLY A 66 3.04 -4.91 4.47
C GLY A 66 2.68 -4.86 2.99
N SER A 67 1.40 -4.74 2.66
CA SER A 67 0.94 -4.63 1.28
C SER A 67 1.46 -3.36 0.61
N ALA A 68 1.40 -2.22 1.31
CA ALA A 68 1.90 -0.95 0.79
C ALA A 68 3.41 -1.02 0.56
N GLY A 69 4.15 -1.60 1.50
CA GLY A 69 5.60 -1.79 1.37
C GLY A 69 5.94 -2.68 0.19
N ALA A 70 5.21 -3.77 0.00
CA ALA A 70 5.38 -4.66 -1.14
C ALA A 70 5.11 -3.92 -2.46
N PHE A 71 4.05 -3.13 -2.50
CA PHE A 71 3.72 -2.33 -3.68
C PHE A 71 4.86 -1.36 -4.04
N PHE A 72 5.35 -0.59 -3.07
CA PHE A 72 6.44 0.34 -3.31
C PHE A 72 7.72 -0.36 -3.74
N ALA A 73 8.04 -1.51 -3.13
CA ALA A 73 9.22 -2.30 -3.51
C ALA A 73 9.10 -2.82 -4.94
N LEU A 74 7.92 -3.29 -5.33
CA LEU A 74 7.68 -3.79 -6.68
C LEU A 74 7.73 -2.67 -7.72
N VAL A 75 7.18 -1.50 -7.41
CA VAL A 75 7.26 -0.34 -8.30
C VAL A 75 8.71 0.08 -8.49
N LEU A 76 9.48 0.13 -7.41
CA LEU A 76 10.90 0.48 -7.49
C LEU A 76 11.67 -0.56 -8.31
N ALA A 77 11.41 -1.85 -8.09
CA ALA A 77 12.03 -2.92 -8.86
C ALA A 77 11.68 -2.81 -10.35
N GLY A 78 10.43 -2.48 -10.67
CA GLY A 78 9.99 -2.27 -12.05
C GLY A 78 10.70 -1.11 -12.73
N ILE A 79 10.83 0.02 -12.01
CA ILE A 79 11.54 1.19 -12.52
C ILE A 79 13.01 0.86 -12.76
N LEU A 80 13.67 0.22 -11.80
CA LEU A 80 15.08 -0.15 -11.93
C LEU A 80 15.30 -1.12 -13.09
N THR A 81 14.43 -2.12 -13.24
CA THR A 81 14.51 -3.08 -14.34
C THR A 81 14.33 -2.37 -15.68
N GLY A 82 13.36 -1.46 -15.77
CA GLY A 82 13.13 -0.69 -16.99
C GLY A 82 14.31 0.18 -17.37
N VAL A 83 14.92 0.86 -16.39
CA VAL A 83 16.08 1.71 -16.62
C VAL A 83 17.29 0.88 -17.06
N ILE A 84 17.55 -0.23 -16.37
CA ILE A 84 18.69 -1.10 -16.70
C ILE A 84 18.54 -1.70 -18.10
N CYS A 85 17.34 -2.15 -18.45
CA CYS A 85 17.10 -2.76 -19.76
C CYS A 85 17.05 -1.73 -20.89
N ALA A 86 16.78 -0.45 -20.59
CA ALA A 86 16.77 0.62 -21.57
C ALA A 86 18.20 1.11 -21.91
N THR A 87 19.15 0.84 -21.04
CA THR A 87 20.55 1.22 -21.26
C THR A 87 21.35 0.07 -21.86
#